data_812de57bcc2708cbcbfb7ea1a3569e19
#
_entry.id   812de57bcc2708cbcbfb7ea1a3569e19
#
_cell.length_a   1.000
_cell.length_b   1.000
_cell.length_c   1.000
_cell.angle_alpha   90.00
_cell.angle_beta   90.00
_cell.angle_gamma   90.00
#
_symmetry.space_group_name_H-M   'P 1'
#
loop_
_entity.id
_entity.type
_entity.pdbx_description
1 polymer ?
#
loop_
_entity_poly.entity_id
_entity_poly.type
_entity_poly.pdbx_seq_one_letter_code
_entity_poly.pdbx_strand_id
1 'polypeptide(L)'
;MSAAVFLSPATVSAQNNAASDAAAALSAALSAACRANETQFVNYLTADNAAAFHALPETQRTALVRRFALTDDPGKPLASTDSRGHTVLRCEAKKGTVEYRFGDARVHENLAFIPVTVPNLENTEIGLVRENGAWRLISLGLVLLDIPQLARQWEASDLAAREEAAVQTLRDLAGAIQTYNRAWGKLPESLSDLGPAPPGQISSEQAALVSAELATGKQDGYIYRYRINPDKNGNDTKFELAAMPEKYGPNGHRSFFLDSDGRVHGDDKHGVVATLEDPLIAGEKAE
;
A
#
# COMPACT_ATOMS: atom_id res chain seq x y z
N MET A 1 46.66 -33.29 16.15
CA MET A 1 46.04 -34.19 15.19
C MET A 1 44.94 -33.46 14.46
N SER A 2 45.20 -32.95 13.25
CA SER A 2 44.19 -32.29 12.41
C SER A 2 43.53 -33.32 11.54
N ALA A 3 42.24 -33.56 11.75
CA ALA A 3 41.44 -34.43 10.87
C ALA A 3 41.07 -33.64 9.61
N ALA A 4 41.67 -34.00 8.51
CA ALA A 4 41.26 -33.49 7.18
C ALA A 4 39.97 -34.23 6.76
N VAL A 5 38.87 -33.51 6.68
CA VAL A 5 37.57 -34.01 6.18
C VAL A 5 37.70 -34.04 4.66
N PHE A 6 37.92 -35.19 4.06
CA PHE A 6 37.87 -35.41 2.61
C PHE A 6 36.35 -35.48 2.20
N LEU A 7 35.87 -34.45 1.56
CA LEU A 7 34.56 -34.49 0.89
C LEU A 7 34.66 -35.46 -0.31
N SER A 8 33.71 -36.41 -0.41
CA SER A 8 33.63 -37.33 -1.55
C SER A 8 33.26 -36.60 -2.84
N PRO A 9 33.80 -37.01 -4.01
CA PRO A 9 33.52 -36.34 -5.30
C PRO A 9 32.00 -36.31 -5.66
N ALA A 10 31.22 -37.23 -5.17
CA ALA A 10 29.77 -37.24 -5.35
C ALA A 10 29.04 -36.09 -4.63
N THR A 11 29.55 -35.64 -3.47
CA THR A 11 28.98 -34.53 -2.74
C THR A 11 29.28 -33.18 -3.40
N VAL A 12 30.44 -33.02 -3.98
CA VAL A 12 30.85 -31.83 -4.74
C VAL A 12 30.02 -31.66 -6.02
N SER A 13 29.77 -32.75 -6.75
CA SER A 13 28.92 -32.72 -7.95
C SER A 13 27.48 -32.39 -7.65
N ALA A 14 26.91 -32.92 -6.57
CA ALA A 14 25.52 -32.61 -6.15
C ALA A 14 25.35 -31.14 -5.71
N GLN A 15 26.35 -30.57 -5.03
CA GLN A 15 26.32 -29.16 -4.63
C GLN A 15 26.44 -28.23 -5.84
N ASN A 16 27.27 -28.53 -6.81
CA ASN A 16 27.39 -27.74 -8.04
C ASN A 16 26.09 -27.73 -8.84
N ASN A 17 25.40 -28.88 -8.94
CA ASN A 17 24.11 -28.95 -9.60
C ASN A 17 23.05 -28.13 -8.85
N ALA A 18 23.00 -28.20 -7.52
CA ALA A 18 22.06 -27.44 -6.71
C ALA A 18 22.30 -25.92 -6.82
N ALA A 19 23.56 -25.48 -6.89
CA ALA A 19 23.94 -24.09 -7.09
C ALA A 19 23.50 -23.58 -8.48
N SER A 20 23.72 -24.38 -9.52
CA SER A 20 23.26 -24.07 -10.89
C SER A 20 21.76 -23.98 -10.98
N ASP A 21 21.01 -24.92 -10.34
CA ASP A 21 19.55 -24.93 -10.31
C ASP A 21 18.99 -23.71 -9.57
N ALA A 22 19.61 -23.31 -8.45
CA ALA A 22 19.22 -22.11 -7.71
C ALA A 22 19.43 -20.83 -8.54
N ALA A 23 20.58 -20.71 -9.22
CA ALA A 23 20.86 -19.59 -10.10
C ALA A 23 19.90 -19.53 -11.30
N ALA A 24 19.54 -20.69 -11.87
CA ALA A 24 18.55 -20.79 -12.94
C ALA A 24 17.16 -20.35 -12.46
N ALA A 25 16.75 -20.74 -11.26
CA ALA A 25 15.47 -20.33 -10.65
C ALA A 25 15.42 -18.81 -10.44
N LEU A 26 16.51 -18.21 -9.91
CA LEU A 26 16.60 -16.76 -9.73
C LEU A 26 16.56 -16.02 -11.08
N SER A 27 17.30 -16.50 -12.08
CA SER A 27 17.28 -15.93 -13.43
C SER A 27 15.89 -15.96 -14.05
N ALA A 28 15.16 -17.07 -13.86
CA ALA A 28 13.80 -17.23 -14.35
C ALA A 28 12.82 -16.31 -13.60
N ALA A 29 12.95 -16.16 -12.29
CA ALA A 29 12.14 -15.23 -11.48
C ALA A 29 12.34 -13.78 -11.93
N LEU A 30 13.59 -13.34 -12.06
CA LEU A 30 13.93 -12.00 -12.56
C LEU A 30 13.45 -11.78 -14.00
N SER A 31 13.53 -12.82 -14.83
CA SER A 31 13.04 -12.77 -16.21
C SER A 31 11.51 -12.62 -16.27
N ALA A 32 10.79 -13.31 -15.39
CA ALA A 32 9.34 -13.17 -15.26
C ALA A 32 8.96 -11.76 -14.78
N ALA A 33 9.68 -11.26 -13.77
CA ALA A 33 9.47 -9.91 -13.25
C ALA A 33 9.81 -8.83 -14.30
N CYS A 34 10.89 -8.98 -15.05
CA CYS A 34 11.27 -8.09 -16.16
C CYS A 34 10.14 -7.97 -17.20
N ARG A 35 9.48 -9.06 -17.53
CA ARG A 35 8.32 -9.09 -18.45
C ARG A 35 7.02 -8.58 -17.80
N ALA A 36 7.03 -8.26 -16.51
CA ALA A 36 5.82 -8.03 -15.70
C ALA A 36 4.82 -9.21 -15.78
N ASN A 37 5.34 -10.44 -15.92
CA ASN A 37 4.51 -11.64 -15.97
C ASN A 37 4.27 -12.18 -14.57
N GLU A 38 3.20 -11.69 -13.92
CA GLU A 38 2.80 -12.04 -12.56
C GLU A 38 2.54 -13.55 -12.41
N THR A 39 1.90 -14.17 -13.40
CA THR A 39 1.58 -15.61 -13.40
C THR A 39 2.83 -16.49 -13.40
N GLN A 40 3.89 -16.08 -14.08
CA GLN A 40 5.17 -16.78 -14.03
C GLN A 40 5.96 -16.45 -12.76
N PHE A 41 5.94 -15.18 -12.34
CA PHE A 41 6.68 -14.72 -11.17
C PHE A 41 6.27 -15.44 -9.88
N VAL A 42 4.96 -15.60 -9.67
CA VAL A 42 4.41 -16.25 -8.48
C VAL A 42 4.92 -17.69 -8.29
N ASN A 43 5.29 -18.38 -9.37
CA ASN A 43 5.85 -19.73 -9.31
C ASN A 43 7.22 -19.80 -8.64
N TYR A 44 7.88 -18.67 -8.41
CA TYR A 44 9.18 -18.59 -7.73
C TYR A 44 9.04 -18.09 -6.28
N LEU A 45 7.85 -17.86 -5.80
CA LEU A 45 7.57 -17.51 -4.40
C LEU A 45 7.37 -18.78 -3.56
N THR A 46 7.62 -18.71 -2.25
CA THR A 46 7.19 -19.75 -1.32
C THR A 46 5.67 -19.88 -1.31
N ALA A 47 5.12 -21.01 -0.81
CA ALA A 47 3.68 -21.24 -0.82
C ALA A 47 2.90 -20.12 -0.13
N ASP A 48 3.37 -19.66 1.05
CA ASP A 48 2.71 -18.59 1.81
C ASP A 48 2.78 -17.25 1.08
N ASN A 49 3.94 -16.90 0.51
CA ASN A 49 4.11 -15.68 -0.27
C ASN A 49 3.27 -15.71 -1.57
N ALA A 50 3.14 -16.86 -2.22
CA ALA A 50 2.33 -17.02 -3.41
C ALA A 50 0.84 -16.84 -3.11
N ALA A 51 0.35 -17.43 -2.02
CA ALA A 51 -1.05 -17.28 -1.57
C ALA A 51 -1.35 -15.79 -1.24
N ALA A 52 -0.46 -15.14 -0.48
CA ALA A 52 -0.60 -13.73 -0.16
C ALA A 52 -0.51 -12.83 -1.41
N PHE A 53 0.39 -13.12 -2.35
CA PHE A 53 0.51 -12.39 -3.62
C PHE A 53 -0.79 -12.44 -4.43
N HIS A 54 -1.45 -13.59 -4.50
CA HIS A 54 -2.74 -13.72 -5.19
C HIS A 54 -3.88 -12.93 -4.52
N ALA A 55 -3.81 -12.74 -3.20
CA ALA A 55 -4.79 -11.97 -2.44
C ALA A 55 -4.61 -10.44 -2.59
N LEU A 56 -3.44 -9.97 -3.04
CA LEU A 56 -3.19 -8.54 -3.25
C LEU A 56 -4.03 -7.96 -4.40
N PRO A 57 -4.44 -6.68 -4.30
CA PRO A 57 -4.95 -5.92 -5.44
C PRO A 57 -3.97 -5.92 -6.62
N GLU A 58 -4.47 -5.84 -7.84
CA GLU A 58 -3.66 -5.85 -9.07
C GLU A 58 -2.57 -4.78 -9.07
N THR A 59 -2.90 -3.57 -8.62
CA THR A 59 -1.94 -2.46 -8.56
C THR A 59 -0.75 -2.75 -7.64
N GLN A 60 -1.01 -3.41 -6.50
CA GLN A 60 0.03 -3.80 -5.54
C GLN A 60 0.87 -4.96 -6.06
N ARG A 61 0.26 -5.97 -6.70
CA ARG A 61 0.99 -7.07 -7.34
C ARG A 61 1.95 -6.53 -8.41
N THR A 62 1.44 -5.69 -9.29
CA THR A 62 2.25 -5.06 -10.35
C THR A 62 3.39 -4.21 -9.78
N ALA A 63 3.12 -3.42 -8.73
CA ALA A 63 4.14 -2.61 -8.06
C ALA A 63 5.24 -3.50 -7.45
N LEU A 64 4.88 -4.60 -6.80
CA LEU A 64 5.83 -5.54 -6.20
C LEU A 64 6.73 -6.19 -7.25
N VAL A 65 6.15 -6.66 -8.36
CA VAL A 65 6.90 -7.29 -9.46
C VAL A 65 7.87 -6.29 -10.12
N ARG A 66 7.43 -5.06 -10.36
CA ARG A 66 8.30 -3.99 -10.91
C ARG A 66 9.45 -3.65 -9.96
N ARG A 67 9.16 -3.55 -8.67
CA ARG A 67 10.16 -3.28 -7.65
C ARG A 67 11.20 -4.39 -7.56
N PHE A 68 10.78 -5.66 -7.69
CA PHE A 68 11.70 -6.79 -7.74
C PHE A 68 12.58 -6.75 -9.00
N ALA A 69 12.04 -6.36 -10.15
CA ALA A 69 12.78 -6.19 -11.39
C ALA A 69 13.52 -4.84 -11.51
N LEU A 70 13.43 -3.96 -10.51
CA LEU A 70 14.04 -2.62 -10.53
C LEU A 70 13.72 -1.84 -11.82
N THR A 71 12.53 -2.05 -12.39
CA THR A 71 12.07 -1.39 -13.62
C THR A 71 10.67 -0.85 -13.45
N ASP A 72 10.40 0.32 -14.04
CA ASP A 72 9.04 0.92 -14.04
C ASP A 72 8.15 0.33 -15.14
N ASP A 73 8.77 -0.12 -16.24
CA ASP A 73 8.08 -0.62 -17.43
C ASP A 73 8.44 -2.08 -17.70
N PRO A 74 7.53 -2.87 -18.30
CA PRO A 74 7.87 -4.20 -18.78
C PRO A 74 9.01 -4.15 -19.78
N GLY A 75 9.93 -5.12 -19.67
CA GLY A 75 11.12 -5.23 -20.50
C GLY A 75 11.28 -6.59 -21.16
N LYS A 76 12.33 -6.69 -21.95
CA LYS A 76 12.77 -7.94 -22.59
C LYS A 76 13.97 -8.49 -21.82
N PRO A 77 13.86 -9.66 -21.17
CA PRO A 77 15.00 -10.28 -20.51
C PRO A 77 15.92 -10.94 -21.53
N LEU A 78 17.22 -10.71 -21.39
CA LEU A 78 18.29 -11.32 -22.16
C LEU A 78 19.29 -11.96 -21.19
N ALA A 79 19.37 -13.29 -21.21
CA ALA A 79 20.33 -14.03 -20.41
C ALA A 79 21.62 -14.31 -21.25
N SER A 80 22.73 -14.15 -20.60
CA SER A 80 24.07 -14.48 -21.15
C SER A 80 24.98 -15.03 -20.05
N THR A 81 26.16 -15.44 -20.39
CA THR A 81 27.19 -15.90 -19.45
C THR A 81 28.43 -15.02 -19.57
N ASP A 82 29.00 -14.65 -18.44
CA ASP A 82 30.29 -13.93 -18.45
C ASP A 82 31.49 -14.86 -18.71
N SER A 83 32.70 -14.30 -18.76
CA SER A 83 33.92 -15.05 -18.99
C SER A 83 34.29 -16.05 -17.88
N ARG A 84 33.63 -15.96 -16.71
CA ARG A 84 33.81 -16.86 -15.57
C ARG A 84 32.71 -17.94 -15.51
N GLY A 85 31.75 -17.91 -16.44
CA GLY A 85 30.60 -18.81 -16.45
C GLY A 85 29.41 -18.36 -15.59
N HIS A 86 29.46 -17.17 -15.02
CA HIS A 86 28.36 -16.64 -14.22
C HIS A 86 27.21 -16.11 -15.10
N THR A 87 25.98 -16.25 -14.62
CA THR A 87 24.82 -15.74 -15.33
C THR A 87 24.79 -14.21 -15.27
N VAL A 88 24.58 -13.58 -16.40
CA VAL A 88 24.28 -12.16 -16.57
C VAL A 88 22.92 -12.05 -17.21
N LEU A 89 21.96 -11.43 -16.49
CA LEU A 89 20.63 -11.16 -16.99
C LEU A 89 20.46 -9.66 -17.22
N ARG A 90 20.06 -9.26 -18.42
CA ARG A 90 19.69 -7.88 -18.75
C ARG A 90 18.18 -7.78 -18.92
N CYS A 91 17.59 -6.78 -18.32
CA CYS A 91 16.19 -6.40 -18.55
C CYS A 91 16.17 -5.11 -19.37
N GLU A 92 15.86 -5.20 -20.65
CA GLU A 92 15.75 -4.06 -21.56
C GLU A 92 14.32 -3.50 -21.51
N ALA A 93 14.13 -2.41 -20.79
CA ALA A 93 12.84 -1.69 -20.68
C ALA A 93 12.90 -0.35 -21.45
N LYS A 94 11.74 0.28 -21.67
CA LYS A 94 11.65 1.54 -22.45
C LYS A 94 12.49 2.68 -21.86
N LYS A 95 12.60 2.76 -20.54
CA LYS A 95 13.32 3.84 -19.82
C LYS A 95 14.78 3.51 -19.53
N GLY A 96 15.24 2.31 -19.84
CA GLY A 96 16.62 1.90 -19.60
C GLY A 96 16.80 0.40 -19.48
N THR A 97 18.04 -0.01 -19.30
CA THR A 97 18.41 -1.42 -19.12
C THR A 97 18.93 -1.62 -17.71
N VAL A 98 18.41 -2.64 -17.03
CA VAL A 98 18.94 -3.13 -15.75
C VAL A 98 19.71 -4.40 -16.00
N GLU A 99 20.95 -4.47 -15.51
CA GLU A 99 21.81 -5.64 -15.63
C GLU A 99 22.05 -6.27 -14.27
N TYR A 100 21.77 -7.56 -14.14
CA TYR A 100 22.00 -8.36 -12.95
C TYR A 100 23.15 -9.31 -13.22
N ARG A 101 24.22 -9.21 -12.46
CA ARG A 101 25.38 -10.12 -12.51
C ARG A 101 25.36 -11.02 -11.31
N PHE A 102 25.24 -12.32 -11.53
CA PHE A 102 25.23 -13.30 -10.46
C PHE A 102 26.65 -13.67 -10.09
N GLY A 103 26.92 -13.82 -8.80
CA GLY A 103 28.12 -14.41 -8.27
C GLY A 103 27.98 -15.91 -8.02
N ASP A 104 28.96 -16.49 -7.35
CA ASP A 104 28.96 -17.89 -6.97
C ASP A 104 27.85 -18.17 -5.95
N ALA A 105 26.91 -19.06 -6.29
CA ALA A 105 25.86 -19.47 -5.41
C ALA A 105 26.40 -20.33 -4.26
N ARG A 106 26.08 -20.00 -3.04
CA ARG A 106 26.41 -20.78 -1.84
C ARG A 106 25.18 -21.57 -1.43
N VAL A 107 25.28 -22.89 -1.48
CA VAL A 107 24.20 -23.79 -1.11
C VAL A 107 24.53 -24.54 0.16
N HIS A 108 23.61 -24.49 1.10
CA HIS A 108 23.66 -25.25 2.34
C HIS A 108 22.32 -25.92 2.57
N GLU A 109 22.27 -27.24 2.44
CA GLU A 109 21.05 -28.05 2.55
C GLU A 109 19.96 -27.59 1.57
N ASN A 110 18.87 -27.02 2.10
CA ASN A 110 17.74 -26.50 1.34
C ASN A 110 17.78 -24.97 1.15
N LEU A 111 18.87 -24.32 1.53
CA LEU A 111 19.06 -22.87 1.36
C LEU A 111 20.13 -22.58 0.31
N ALA A 112 19.89 -21.56 -0.50
CA ALA A 112 20.86 -21.01 -1.44
C ALA A 112 20.93 -19.50 -1.29
N PHE A 113 22.16 -18.96 -1.35
CA PHE A 113 22.43 -17.53 -1.33
C PHE A 113 23.25 -17.17 -2.55
N ILE A 114 22.72 -16.24 -3.36
CA ILE A 114 23.32 -15.85 -4.63
C ILE A 114 23.67 -14.37 -4.56
N PRO A 115 24.96 -14.00 -4.56
CA PRO A 115 25.36 -12.60 -4.71
C PRO A 115 24.89 -12.06 -6.06
N VAL A 116 24.27 -10.89 -6.05
CA VAL A 116 23.81 -10.19 -7.25
C VAL A 116 24.34 -8.78 -7.23
N THR A 117 25.04 -8.41 -8.30
CA THR A 117 25.51 -7.05 -8.52
C THR A 117 24.65 -6.39 -9.58
N VAL A 118 24.13 -5.21 -9.25
CA VAL A 118 23.43 -4.32 -10.18
C VAL A 118 24.24 -3.03 -10.27
N PRO A 119 24.65 -2.56 -11.46
CA PRO A 119 25.40 -1.31 -11.60
C PRO A 119 24.69 -0.14 -10.92
N ASN A 120 25.45 0.67 -10.18
CA ASN A 120 24.98 1.82 -9.39
C ASN A 120 24.10 1.48 -8.16
N LEU A 121 23.96 0.21 -7.79
CA LEU A 121 23.38 -0.22 -6.53
C LEU A 121 24.42 -0.97 -5.71
N GLU A 122 24.19 -1.03 -4.40
CA GLU A 122 25.02 -1.87 -3.52
C GLU A 122 24.88 -3.34 -3.91
N ASN A 123 25.97 -4.11 -3.77
CA ASN A 123 25.91 -5.55 -3.95
C ASN A 123 24.91 -6.14 -2.95
N THR A 124 24.02 -6.95 -3.45
CA THR A 124 23.01 -7.63 -2.64
C THR A 124 23.14 -9.13 -2.74
N GLU A 125 22.57 -9.85 -1.83
CA GLU A 125 22.52 -11.30 -1.85
C GLU A 125 21.05 -11.74 -1.83
N ILE A 126 20.66 -12.60 -2.75
CA ILE A 126 19.29 -13.12 -2.85
C ILE A 126 19.27 -14.53 -2.29
N GLY A 127 18.41 -14.72 -1.30
CA GLY A 127 18.17 -16.01 -0.66
C GLY A 127 17.05 -16.79 -1.32
N LEU A 128 17.28 -18.08 -1.50
CA LEU A 128 16.28 -19.05 -1.95
C LEU A 128 16.18 -20.22 -0.98
N VAL A 129 15.02 -20.83 -0.90
CA VAL A 129 14.77 -22.08 -0.18
C VAL A 129 14.27 -23.14 -1.14
N ARG A 130 14.62 -24.39 -0.90
CA ARG A 130 14.12 -25.53 -1.66
C ARG A 130 12.83 -26.04 -1.03
N GLU A 131 11.72 -25.80 -1.70
CA GLU A 131 10.38 -26.19 -1.27
C GLU A 131 9.77 -27.12 -2.31
N ASN A 132 9.35 -28.33 -1.90
CA ASN A 132 8.81 -29.37 -2.78
C ASN A 132 9.71 -29.66 -4.01
N GLY A 133 11.03 -29.65 -3.81
CA GLY A 133 12.00 -29.93 -4.86
C GLY A 133 12.36 -28.75 -5.78
N ALA A 134 11.71 -27.60 -5.63
CA ALA A 134 11.96 -26.40 -6.43
C ALA A 134 12.52 -25.25 -5.57
N TRP A 135 13.38 -24.42 -6.18
CA TRP A 135 13.91 -23.25 -5.51
C TRP A 135 12.92 -22.09 -5.53
N ARG A 136 12.70 -21.46 -4.36
CA ARG A 136 11.77 -20.35 -4.11
C ARG A 136 12.48 -19.19 -3.44
N LEU A 137 12.08 -17.98 -3.77
CA LEU A 137 12.62 -16.73 -3.19
C LEU A 137 12.21 -16.59 -1.74
N ILE A 138 13.16 -16.30 -0.84
CA ILE A 138 12.91 -16.00 0.57
C ILE A 138 13.44 -14.64 1.01
N SER A 139 14.41 -14.06 0.30
CA SER A 139 14.96 -12.76 0.71
C SER A 139 15.49 -11.96 -0.48
N LEU A 140 15.61 -10.65 -0.26
CA LEU A 140 16.33 -9.69 -1.07
C LEU A 140 17.36 -9.01 -0.16
N GLY A 141 18.61 -9.42 -0.23
CA GLY A 141 19.63 -8.99 0.72
C GLY A 141 19.28 -9.44 2.15
N LEU A 142 19.33 -8.51 3.09
CA LEU A 142 18.96 -8.76 4.49
C LEU A 142 17.44 -8.72 4.76
N VAL A 143 16.65 -8.38 3.75
CA VAL A 143 15.19 -8.27 3.89
C VAL A 143 14.54 -9.59 3.51
N LEU A 144 13.89 -10.23 4.45
CA LEU A 144 13.03 -11.39 4.18
C LEU A 144 11.83 -10.95 3.34
N LEU A 145 11.48 -11.75 2.33
CA LEU A 145 10.28 -11.53 1.54
C LEU A 145 9.08 -12.10 2.31
N ASP A 146 8.36 -11.22 2.99
CA ASP A 146 7.13 -11.52 3.74
C ASP A 146 5.97 -10.72 3.14
N ILE A 147 5.39 -11.25 2.06
CA ILE A 147 4.24 -10.62 1.39
C ILE A 147 3.02 -10.54 2.31
N PRO A 148 2.71 -11.55 3.16
CA PRO A 148 1.66 -11.44 4.16
C PRO A 148 1.81 -10.23 5.09
N GLN A 149 3.02 -9.96 5.58
CA GLN A 149 3.29 -8.79 6.42
C GLN A 149 3.17 -7.49 5.62
N LEU A 150 3.70 -7.46 4.42
CA LEU A 150 3.63 -6.30 3.53
C LEU A 150 2.17 -5.96 3.20
N ALA A 151 1.33 -6.97 2.91
CA ALA A 151 -0.09 -6.78 2.67
C ALA A 151 -0.80 -6.14 3.86
N ARG A 152 -0.55 -6.62 5.09
CA ARG A 152 -1.10 -6.02 6.31
C ARG A 152 -0.66 -4.57 6.52
N GLN A 153 0.62 -4.26 6.21
CA GLN A 153 1.13 -2.89 6.31
C GLN A 153 0.45 -1.95 5.31
N TRP A 154 0.24 -2.39 4.08
CA TRP A 154 -0.47 -1.60 3.07
C TRP A 154 -1.92 -1.36 3.44
N GLU A 155 -2.63 -2.40 3.88
CA GLU A 155 -4.00 -2.28 4.36
C GLU A 155 -4.12 -1.28 5.52
N ALA A 156 -3.23 -1.38 6.50
CA ALA A 156 -3.19 -0.43 7.61
C ALA A 156 -2.89 1.00 7.15
N SER A 157 -1.97 1.18 6.18
CA SER A 157 -1.65 2.48 5.60
C SER A 157 -2.83 3.08 4.82
N ASP A 158 -3.50 2.26 4.01
CA ASP A 158 -4.68 2.68 3.24
C ASP A 158 -5.85 3.09 4.17
N LEU A 159 -6.05 2.35 5.26
CA LEU A 159 -7.05 2.70 6.27
C LEU A 159 -6.71 4.03 6.97
N ALA A 160 -5.45 4.20 7.39
CA ALA A 160 -5.00 5.45 8.01
C ALA A 160 -5.18 6.65 7.08
N ALA A 161 -4.86 6.51 5.79
CA ALA A 161 -5.05 7.56 4.80
C ALA A 161 -6.54 7.94 4.59
N ARG A 162 -7.44 6.96 4.60
CA ARG A 162 -8.89 7.21 4.53
C ARG A 162 -9.41 7.91 5.78
N GLU A 163 -8.95 7.51 6.96
CA GLU A 163 -9.32 8.15 8.22
C GLU A 163 -8.84 9.61 8.26
N GLU A 164 -7.61 9.89 7.79
CA GLU A 164 -7.11 11.25 7.67
C GLU A 164 -7.91 12.09 6.66
N ALA A 165 -8.25 11.51 5.50
CA ALA A 165 -9.12 12.16 4.52
C ALA A 165 -10.51 12.47 5.09
N ALA A 166 -11.09 11.59 5.90
CA ALA A 166 -12.38 11.83 6.56
C ALA A 166 -12.31 13.01 7.53
N VAL A 167 -11.23 13.14 8.29
CA VAL A 167 -11.00 14.31 9.17
C VAL A 167 -10.87 15.59 8.35
N GLN A 168 -10.11 15.56 7.24
CA GLN A 168 -9.98 16.73 6.38
C GLN A 168 -11.32 17.13 5.76
N THR A 169 -12.11 16.17 5.30
CA THR A 169 -13.46 16.41 4.77
C THR A 169 -14.40 17.05 5.82
N LEU A 170 -14.31 16.65 7.10
CA LEU A 170 -15.07 17.34 8.17
C LEU A 170 -14.68 18.81 8.29
N ARG A 171 -13.38 19.13 8.22
CA ARG A 171 -12.89 20.53 8.26
C ARG A 171 -13.34 21.31 7.03
N ASP A 172 -13.30 20.70 5.85
CA ASP A 172 -13.75 21.33 4.60
C ASP A 172 -15.26 21.60 4.63
N LEU A 173 -16.06 20.65 5.16
CA LEU A 173 -17.49 20.85 5.39
C LEU A 173 -17.77 22.01 6.37
N ALA A 174 -17.04 22.08 7.48
CA ALA A 174 -17.17 23.17 8.43
C ALA A 174 -16.86 24.54 7.77
N GLY A 175 -15.81 24.60 6.95
CA GLY A 175 -15.46 25.78 6.16
C GLY A 175 -16.53 26.15 5.14
N ALA A 176 -17.13 25.17 4.47
CA ALA A 176 -18.22 25.36 3.51
C ALA A 176 -19.48 25.90 4.23
N ILE A 177 -19.87 25.33 5.38
CA ILE A 177 -21.00 25.79 6.19
C ILE A 177 -20.79 27.22 6.68
N GLN A 178 -19.58 27.58 7.14
CA GLN A 178 -19.26 28.93 7.53
C GLN A 178 -19.33 29.92 6.35
N THR A 179 -18.88 29.49 5.16
CA THR A 179 -18.97 30.27 3.94
C THR A 179 -20.41 30.49 3.53
N TYR A 180 -21.23 29.45 3.59
CA TYR A 180 -22.66 29.54 3.36
C TYR A 180 -23.32 30.53 4.33
N ASN A 181 -23.05 30.41 5.64
CA ASN A 181 -23.61 31.30 6.65
C ASN A 181 -23.24 32.77 6.40
N ARG A 182 -22.01 33.04 5.98
CA ARG A 182 -21.59 34.41 5.62
C ARG A 182 -22.32 34.95 4.39
N ALA A 183 -22.65 34.09 3.42
CA ALA A 183 -23.31 34.49 2.17
C ALA A 183 -24.82 34.74 2.35
N TRP A 184 -25.49 33.90 3.13
CA TRP A 184 -26.95 33.92 3.25
C TRP A 184 -27.47 34.30 4.65
N GLY A 185 -26.61 34.53 5.65
CA GLY A 185 -26.98 34.94 7.00
C GLY A 185 -27.68 33.85 7.82
N LYS A 186 -27.69 32.60 7.37
CA LYS A 186 -28.27 31.43 8.04
C LYS A 186 -27.42 30.18 7.78
N LEU A 187 -27.56 29.18 8.64
CA LEU A 187 -26.98 27.85 8.39
C LEU A 187 -27.75 27.11 7.28
N PRO A 188 -27.08 26.23 6.49
CA PRO A 188 -27.77 25.36 5.53
C PRO A 188 -28.71 24.41 6.29
N GLU A 189 -29.86 24.07 5.73
CA GLU A 189 -30.80 23.12 6.35
C GLU A 189 -30.27 21.69 6.30
N SER A 190 -29.45 21.40 5.25
CA SER A 190 -28.83 20.10 5.04
C SER A 190 -27.55 20.22 4.24
N LEU A 191 -26.75 19.13 4.13
CA LEU A 191 -25.56 19.10 3.27
C LEU A 191 -25.89 19.25 1.79
N SER A 192 -27.13 18.91 1.36
CA SER A 192 -27.55 19.08 -0.03
C SER A 192 -27.58 20.54 -0.47
N ASP A 193 -27.83 21.48 0.44
CA ASP A 193 -27.85 22.93 0.14
C ASP A 193 -26.46 23.44 -0.24
N LEU A 194 -25.41 22.76 0.21
CA LEU A 194 -24.02 23.06 -0.16
C LEU A 194 -23.63 22.51 -1.54
N GLY A 195 -24.47 21.66 -2.14
CA GLY A 195 -24.19 20.92 -3.36
C GLY A 195 -24.03 21.79 -4.61
N PRO A 196 -23.67 21.15 -5.74
CA PRO A 196 -23.40 21.87 -6.98
C PRO A 196 -24.63 22.57 -7.53
N ALA A 197 -24.42 23.76 -8.09
CA ALA A 197 -25.44 24.55 -8.79
C ALA A 197 -25.18 24.54 -10.30
N PRO A 198 -26.20 24.70 -11.16
CA PRO A 198 -25.99 24.98 -12.56
C PRO A 198 -25.18 26.29 -12.75
N PRO A 199 -24.42 26.42 -13.86
CA PRO A 199 -23.61 27.60 -14.10
C PRO A 199 -24.41 28.91 -13.99
N GLY A 200 -23.98 29.81 -13.10
CA GLY A 200 -24.63 31.11 -12.89
C GLY A 200 -25.94 31.09 -12.07
N GLN A 201 -26.30 29.94 -11.47
CA GLN A 201 -27.54 29.77 -10.71
C GLN A 201 -27.29 29.40 -9.25
N ILE A 202 -26.27 29.96 -8.64
CA ILE A 202 -25.97 29.74 -7.21
C ILE A 202 -27.11 30.29 -6.36
N SER A 203 -27.66 29.46 -5.47
CA SER A 203 -28.78 29.81 -4.58
C SER A 203 -28.55 29.23 -3.18
N SER A 204 -29.45 29.57 -2.23
CA SER A 204 -29.42 28.98 -0.89
C SER A 204 -29.74 27.48 -0.88
N GLU A 205 -30.36 26.92 -1.91
CA GLU A 205 -30.62 25.48 -2.03
C GLU A 205 -29.51 24.73 -2.80
N GLN A 206 -28.62 25.48 -3.49
CA GLN A 206 -27.50 24.94 -4.28
C GLN A 206 -26.34 25.93 -4.28
N ALA A 207 -25.51 25.88 -3.24
CA ALA A 207 -24.47 26.88 -2.98
C ALA A 207 -23.14 26.63 -3.74
N ALA A 208 -23.00 25.49 -4.43
CA ALA A 208 -21.80 25.08 -5.15
C ALA A 208 -20.50 25.10 -4.30
N LEU A 209 -20.62 24.74 -3.04
CA LEU A 209 -19.51 24.75 -2.07
C LEU A 209 -18.88 23.38 -1.86
N VAL A 210 -19.59 22.28 -2.19
CA VAL A 210 -19.09 20.90 -2.07
C VAL A 210 -19.43 20.07 -3.31
N SER A 211 -18.80 18.91 -3.45
CA SER A 211 -19.07 17.96 -4.52
C SER A 211 -20.49 17.39 -4.45
N ALA A 212 -21.00 16.87 -5.57
CA ALA A 212 -22.30 16.21 -5.61
C ALA A 212 -22.36 14.98 -4.67
N GLU A 213 -21.27 14.23 -4.56
CA GLU A 213 -21.17 13.09 -3.67
C GLU A 213 -21.27 13.52 -2.22
N LEU A 214 -20.46 14.50 -1.79
CA LEU A 214 -20.43 14.99 -0.43
C LEU A 214 -21.75 15.67 -0.02
N ALA A 215 -22.45 16.30 -0.95
CA ALA A 215 -23.79 16.84 -0.74
C ALA A 215 -24.83 15.76 -0.37
N THR A 216 -24.62 14.50 -0.77
CA THR A 216 -25.44 13.37 -0.31
C THR A 216 -25.07 12.86 1.09
N GLY A 217 -24.04 13.41 1.71
CA GLY A 217 -23.49 12.96 2.98
C GLY A 217 -22.55 11.76 2.87
N LYS A 218 -21.95 11.50 1.69
CA LYS A 218 -21.00 10.39 1.49
C LYS A 218 -19.79 10.87 0.73
N GLN A 219 -18.61 10.36 1.09
CA GLN A 219 -17.36 10.51 0.34
C GLN A 219 -16.32 9.52 0.86
N ASP A 220 -15.53 8.92 -0.06
CA ASP A 220 -14.36 8.07 0.23
C ASP A 220 -14.61 6.94 1.24
N GLY A 221 -15.85 6.37 1.23
CA GLY A 221 -16.24 5.28 2.12
C GLY A 221 -16.65 5.72 3.53
N TYR A 222 -16.83 7.03 3.74
CA TYR A 222 -17.38 7.61 4.96
C TYR A 222 -18.77 8.20 4.74
N ILE A 223 -19.60 8.16 5.79
CA ILE A 223 -20.90 8.82 5.90
C ILE A 223 -20.73 10.04 6.79
N TYR A 224 -21.14 11.19 6.28
CA TYR A 224 -21.10 12.48 6.98
C TYR A 224 -22.50 12.86 7.44
N ARG A 225 -22.63 13.23 8.70
CA ARG A 225 -23.87 13.72 9.28
C ARG A 225 -23.70 15.15 9.73
N TYR A 226 -24.69 15.95 9.42
CA TYR A 226 -24.79 17.34 9.80
C TYR A 226 -26.01 17.53 10.69
N ARG A 227 -25.87 18.31 11.77
CA ARG A 227 -26.94 18.70 12.67
C ARG A 227 -26.78 20.15 13.05
N ILE A 228 -27.90 20.88 13.05
CA ILE A 228 -28.00 22.22 13.61
C ILE A 228 -28.38 22.08 15.10
N ASN A 229 -27.65 22.81 15.96
CA ASN A 229 -27.95 22.92 17.38
C ASN A 229 -28.41 24.33 17.66
N PRO A 230 -29.76 24.57 17.85
CA PRO A 230 -30.28 25.86 18.22
C PRO A 230 -29.77 26.28 19.61
N ASP A 231 -29.55 27.57 19.79
CA ASP A 231 -29.24 28.15 21.08
C ASP A 231 -30.46 28.09 22.02
N LYS A 232 -30.32 28.54 23.30
CA LYS A 232 -31.39 28.58 24.25
C LYS A 232 -32.57 29.48 23.84
N ASN A 233 -32.38 30.37 22.89
CA ASN A 233 -33.35 31.28 22.32
C ASN A 233 -33.98 30.77 21.01
N GLY A 234 -33.60 29.57 20.60
CA GLY A 234 -34.06 28.96 19.34
C GLY A 234 -33.38 29.45 18.08
N ASN A 235 -32.22 30.16 18.18
CA ASN A 235 -31.46 30.60 17.02
C ASN A 235 -30.48 29.48 16.57
N ASP A 236 -30.43 29.23 15.28
CA ASP A 236 -29.52 28.27 14.65
C ASP A 236 -28.10 28.87 14.54
N THR A 237 -27.36 28.88 15.64
CA THR A 237 -26.04 29.52 15.69
C THR A 237 -24.88 28.51 15.69
N LYS A 238 -25.15 27.27 16.03
CA LYS A 238 -24.15 26.20 16.14
C LYS A 238 -24.54 24.99 15.31
N PHE A 239 -23.53 24.30 14.82
CA PHE A 239 -23.71 23.04 14.11
C PHE A 239 -22.72 22.00 14.62
N GLU A 240 -23.02 20.76 14.36
CA GLU A 240 -22.18 19.59 14.62
C GLU A 240 -22.02 18.81 13.33
N LEU A 241 -20.84 18.26 13.14
CA LEU A 241 -20.55 17.34 12.05
C LEU A 241 -20.00 16.03 12.62
N ALA A 242 -20.40 14.92 12.04
CA ALA A 242 -19.83 13.62 12.36
C ALA A 242 -19.51 12.85 11.10
N ALA A 243 -18.44 12.08 11.14
CA ALA A 243 -18.04 11.14 10.09
C ALA A 243 -17.92 9.74 10.69
N MET A 244 -18.45 8.74 10.00
CA MET A 244 -18.30 7.34 10.38
C MET A 244 -18.09 6.47 9.15
N PRO A 245 -17.33 5.36 9.24
CA PRO A 245 -17.13 4.49 8.10
C PRO A 245 -18.47 3.89 7.64
N GLU A 246 -18.72 3.87 6.31
CA GLU A 246 -19.92 3.25 5.75
C GLU A 246 -19.94 1.74 6.05
N LYS A 247 -18.75 1.11 6.08
CA LYS A 247 -18.55 -0.27 6.53
C LYS A 247 -17.38 -0.30 7.48
N TYR A 248 -17.63 -0.63 8.74
CA TYR A 248 -16.57 -0.82 9.72
C TYR A 248 -15.56 -1.88 9.26
N GLY A 249 -14.28 -1.60 9.44
CA GLY A 249 -13.17 -2.39 8.95
C GLY A 249 -12.71 -1.97 7.56
N PRO A 250 -13.40 -2.35 6.47
CA PRO A 250 -12.92 -2.06 5.12
C PRO A 250 -12.78 -0.57 4.77
N ASN A 251 -13.63 0.29 5.32
CA ASN A 251 -13.59 1.72 5.05
C ASN A 251 -12.85 2.54 6.12
N GLY A 252 -12.74 2.01 7.34
CA GLY A 252 -12.11 2.64 8.49
C GLY A 252 -12.55 1.97 9.79
N HIS A 253 -11.82 2.22 10.87
CA HIS A 253 -12.19 1.79 12.22
C HIS A 253 -12.71 2.96 13.04
N ARG A 254 -12.16 4.15 12.82
CA ARG A 254 -12.45 5.33 13.62
C ARG A 254 -13.63 6.10 13.08
N SER A 255 -14.46 6.61 13.98
CA SER A 255 -15.46 7.64 13.72
C SER A 255 -14.98 8.97 14.27
N PHE A 256 -15.43 10.07 13.70
CA PHE A 256 -14.98 11.41 14.04
C PHE A 256 -16.17 12.33 14.28
N PHE A 257 -15.96 13.31 15.16
CA PHE A 257 -16.93 14.35 15.51
C PHE A 257 -16.22 15.70 15.52
N LEU A 258 -16.75 16.66 14.79
CA LEU A 258 -16.27 18.04 14.80
C LEU A 258 -17.24 18.90 15.61
N ASP A 259 -16.72 19.50 16.67
CA ASP A 259 -17.49 20.35 17.56
C ASP A 259 -17.66 21.79 17.01
N SER A 260 -18.47 22.59 17.69
CA SER A 260 -18.73 23.99 17.32
C SER A 260 -17.50 24.90 17.38
N ASP A 261 -16.44 24.47 18.04
CA ASP A 261 -15.20 25.22 18.18
C ASP A 261 -14.15 24.79 17.11
N GLY A 262 -14.54 23.86 16.23
CA GLY A 262 -13.73 23.38 15.10
C GLY A 262 -12.75 22.29 15.47
N ARG A 263 -12.81 21.72 16.67
CA ARG A 263 -11.95 20.64 17.12
C ARG A 263 -12.53 19.29 16.75
N VAL A 264 -11.66 18.36 16.34
CA VAL A 264 -12.06 17.03 15.93
C VAL A 264 -11.77 16.02 17.05
N HIS A 265 -12.82 15.34 17.48
CA HIS A 265 -12.79 14.21 18.39
C HIS A 265 -12.89 12.92 17.58
N GLY A 266 -12.31 11.82 18.04
CA GLY A 266 -12.43 10.55 17.32
C GLY A 266 -11.80 9.37 18.02
N ASP A 267 -12.47 8.22 17.87
CA ASP A 267 -11.99 6.94 18.41
C ASP A 267 -12.52 5.77 17.55
N ASP A 268 -12.01 4.56 17.81
CA ASP A 268 -12.59 3.34 17.27
C ASP A 268 -13.94 3.06 17.92
N LYS A 269 -14.99 3.43 17.22
CA LYS A 269 -16.38 3.32 17.67
C LYS A 269 -17.12 2.12 17.07
N HIS A 270 -16.42 1.22 16.39
CA HIS A 270 -17.02 0.07 15.70
C HIS A 270 -18.19 0.46 14.77
N GLY A 271 -18.03 1.58 14.05
CA GLY A 271 -19.04 2.11 13.12
C GLY A 271 -20.16 2.93 13.77
N VAL A 272 -20.10 3.17 15.08
CA VAL A 272 -21.04 4.09 15.78
C VAL A 272 -20.50 5.51 15.69
N VAL A 273 -21.38 6.49 15.72
CA VAL A 273 -21.06 7.93 15.66
C VAL A 273 -20.19 8.33 16.85
N ALA A 274 -19.12 9.09 16.59
CA ALA A 274 -18.32 9.74 17.64
C ALA A 274 -19.06 10.94 18.24
N THR A 275 -18.65 11.34 19.42
CA THR A 275 -19.25 12.44 20.20
C THR A 275 -18.18 13.34 20.80
N LEU A 276 -18.60 14.42 21.43
CA LEU A 276 -17.72 15.35 22.17
C LEU A 276 -16.94 14.66 23.33
N GLU A 277 -17.46 13.53 23.83
CA GLU A 277 -16.83 12.78 24.94
C GLU A 277 -15.64 11.94 24.47
N ASP A 278 -15.51 11.71 23.17
CA ASP A 278 -14.39 10.97 22.60
C ASP A 278 -13.10 11.82 22.64
N PRO A 279 -11.92 11.22 22.65
CA PRO A 279 -10.67 11.96 22.75
C PRO A 279 -10.44 12.87 21.54
N LEU A 280 -9.73 13.99 21.74
CA LEU A 280 -9.23 14.82 20.66
C LEU A 280 -8.26 14.02 19.80
N ILE A 281 -8.33 14.16 18.48
CA ILE A 281 -7.38 13.52 17.60
C ILE A 281 -5.99 14.16 17.71
N ALA A 282 -4.93 13.43 17.35
CA ALA A 282 -3.58 13.91 17.39
C ALA A 282 -3.40 15.19 16.55
N GLY A 283 -2.81 16.23 17.13
CA GLY A 283 -2.61 17.54 16.50
C GLY A 283 -3.63 18.61 16.91
N GLU A 284 -4.75 18.24 17.52
CA GLU A 284 -5.66 19.20 18.16
C GLU A 284 -5.12 19.64 19.52
N LYS A 285 -5.16 20.93 19.81
CA LYS A 285 -4.76 21.46 21.12
C LYS A 285 -5.96 21.45 22.07
N ALA A 286 -5.82 20.79 23.22
CA ALA A 286 -6.69 21.05 24.37
C ALA A 286 -6.33 22.45 24.90
N GLU A 287 -7.30 23.36 24.98
CA GLU A 287 -7.16 24.61 25.71
C GLU A 287 -7.20 24.37 27.22
#